data_cc85abd889f7f5813baf983accfd8a1f
#
_entry.id   cc85abd889f7f5813baf983accfd8a1f
#
_cell.length_a   1.000
_cell.length_b   1.000
_cell.length_c   1.000
_cell.angle_alpha   90.00
_cell.angle_beta   90.00
_cell.angle_gamma   90.00
#
_symmetry.space_group_name_H-M   'P 1'
#
loop_
_entity.id
_entity.type
_entity.pdbx_description
1 polymer ?
#
loop_
_entity_poly.entity_id
_entity_poly.type
_entity_poly.pdbx_seq_one_letter_code
_entity_poly.pdbx_strand_id
1 'polypeptide(L)'
;MHAPVRRRATIDDYLAIPEAERFHELIAGEILPKDLSSGEHGAAQAGIVGAVQPRFQRKPGSGHGPGGWWIATEVEILLEIGDIVRPDIVGWRREHCPERPAGRPVKLRPDWICEVISPSNAPHDTIDKLWLYHRVAIPYYWLADPRDATLTVLRWSSDGYVTRLRAGRAEVVRPEPFEAIEVMVGTLFGDDPVE
;
A
#
# COMPACT_ATOMS: atom_id res chain seq x y z
N MET A 1 -15.08 31.39 23.19
CA MET A 1 -14.43 31.69 21.91
C MET A 1 -14.57 30.44 21.01
N HIS A 2 -15.34 30.51 19.90
CA HIS A 2 -15.40 29.42 18.93
C HIS A 2 -14.10 29.46 18.13
N ALA A 3 -13.37 28.35 18.11
CA ALA A 3 -12.25 28.19 17.18
C ALA A 3 -12.77 28.35 15.74
N PRO A 4 -12.06 29.07 14.85
CA PRO A 4 -12.49 29.20 13.47
C PRO A 4 -12.59 27.80 12.85
N VAL A 5 -13.73 27.49 12.24
CA VAL A 5 -13.92 26.27 11.46
C VAL A 5 -12.90 26.31 10.31
N ARG A 6 -11.87 25.49 10.38
CA ARG A 6 -10.91 25.33 9.28
C ARG A 6 -11.68 24.83 8.05
N ARG A 7 -11.59 25.56 6.94
CA ARG A 7 -12.09 25.11 5.65
C ARG A 7 -11.40 23.78 5.30
N ARG A 8 -12.19 22.74 4.96
CA ARG A 8 -11.62 21.49 4.45
C ARG A 8 -10.98 21.71 3.09
N ALA A 9 -9.81 21.15 2.87
CA ALA A 9 -9.15 21.12 1.58
C ALA A 9 -9.93 20.26 0.58
N THR A 10 -9.88 20.65 -0.68
CA THR A 10 -10.52 19.95 -1.79
C THR A 10 -9.48 19.28 -2.68
N ILE A 11 -9.94 18.44 -3.62
CA ILE A 11 -9.09 17.86 -4.67
C ILE A 11 -8.39 18.98 -5.47
N ASP A 12 -9.12 20.07 -5.77
CA ASP A 12 -8.54 21.21 -6.51
C ASP A 12 -7.44 21.91 -5.70
N ASP A 13 -7.61 22.09 -4.38
CA ASP A 13 -6.57 22.61 -3.50
C ASP A 13 -5.32 21.71 -3.52
N TYR A 14 -5.50 20.38 -3.51
CA TYR A 14 -4.40 19.43 -3.59
C TYR A 14 -3.71 19.47 -4.96
N LEU A 15 -4.47 19.50 -6.05
CA LEU A 15 -3.92 19.54 -7.41
C LEU A 15 -3.28 20.89 -7.76
N ALA A 16 -3.59 21.96 -7.02
CA ALA A 16 -2.92 23.24 -7.14
C ALA A 16 -1.46 23.22 -6.62
N ILE A 17 -1.09 22.22 -5.80
CA ILE A 17 0.30 22.02 -5.41
C ILE A 17 1.09 21.59 -6.65
N PRO A 18 2.22 22.26 -6.99
CA PRO A 18 3.06 21.85 -8.11
C PRO A 18 3.42 20.37 -8.04
N GLU A 19 3.38 19.67 -9.16
CA GLU A 19 3.58 18.22 -9.21
C GLU A 19 4.92 17.78 -8.60
N ALA A 20 5.97 18.58 -8.79
CA ALA A 20 7.29 18.31 -8.22
C ALA A 20 7.37 18.50 -6.69
N GLU A 21 6.41 19.21 -6.10
CA GLU A 21 6.33 19.50 -4.67
C GLU A 21 5.21 18.71 -3.97
N ARG A 22 4.44 17.92 -4.73
CA ARG A 22 3.24 17.22 -4.26
C ARG A 22 3.56 15.89 -3.58
N PHE A 23 4.33 15.97 -2.49
CA PHE A 23 4.63 14.85 -1.58
C PHE A 23 3.65 14.86 -0.39
N HIS A 24 2.35 14.80 -0.71
CA HIS A 24 1.27 14.93 0.25
C HIS A 24 0.19 13.88 -0.03
N GLU A 25 -0.68 13.71 0.94
CA GLU A 25 -1.95 12.99 0.82
C GLU A 25 -3.09 13.95 1.15
N LEU A 26 -4.27 13.76 0.57
CA LEU A 26 -5.50 14.47 0.95
C LEU A 26 -6.43 13.47 1.61
N ILE A 27 -6.60 13.56 2.93
CA ILE A 27 -7.41 12.63 3.70
C ILE A 27 -8.40 13.40 4.56
N ALA A 28 -9.68 13.07 4.44
CA ALA A 28 -10.78 13.69 5.17
C ALA A 28 -10.81 15.24 5.08
N GLY A 29 -10.29 15.80 3.98
CA GLY A 29 -10.21 17.24 3.73
C GLY A 29 -9.02 17.92 4.41
N GLU A 30 -7.99 17.17 4.77
CA GLU A 30 -6.71 17.67 5.25
C GLU A 30 -5.59 17.28 4.28
N ILE A 31 -4.73 18.24 3.90
CA ILE A 31 -3.51 17.95 3.13
C ILE A 31 -2.40 17.66 4.13
N LEU A 32 -1.97 16.41 4.13
CA LEU A 32 -0.96 15.88 5.05
C LEU A 32 0.33 15.61 4.27
N PRO A 33 1.49 16.07 4.75
CA PRO A 33 2.75 15.71 4.12
C PRO A 33 2.99 14.21 4.29
N LYS A 34 3.48 13.54 3.24
CA LYS A 34 4.00 12.19 3.37
C LYS A 34 5.45 12.28 3.87
N ASP A 35 5.75 11.54 4.94
CA ASP A 35 7.08 11.53 5.53
C ASP A 35 8.13 10.98 4.55
N LEU A 36 9.35 11.45 4.73
CA LEU A 36 10.51 10.89 4.02
C LEU A 36 10.81 9.49 4.57
N SER A 37 11.00 8.56 3.67
CA SER A 37 11.32 7.17 4.01
C SER A 37 12.71 7.07 4.68
N SER A 38 12.80 6.33 5.80
CA SER A 38 14.09 5.93 6.38
C SER A 38 14.75 4.83 5.53
N GLY A 39 16.02 4.50 5.84
CA GLY A 39 16.72 3.40 5.18
C GLY A 39 16.01 2.05 5.36
N GLU A 40 15.51 1.79 6.57
CA GLU A 40 14.78 0.57 6.92
C GLU A 40 13.44 0.50 6.18
N HIS A 41 12.73 1.63 6.08
CA HIS A 41 11.49 1.72 5.30
C HIS A 41 11.76 1.42 3.82
N GLY A 42 12.76 2.06 3.23
CA GLY A 42 13.14 1.83 1.83
C GLY A 42 13.59 0.39 1.57
N ALA A 43 14.33 -0.23 2.50
CA ALA A 43 14.74 -1.63 2.42
C ALA A 43 13.52 -2.58 2.44
N ALA A 44 12.57 -2.35 3.35
CA ALA A 44 11.33 -3.12 3.42
C ALA A 44 10.49 -2.98 2.14
N GLN A 45 10.33 -1.75 1.62
CA GLN A 45 9.62 -1.51 0.37
C GLN A 45 10.27 -2.26 -0.80
N ALA A 46 11.60 -2.20 -0.92
CA ALA A 46 12.35 -2.92 -1.95
C ALA A 46 12.25 -4.44 -1.79
N GLY A 47 12.37 -4.97 -0.57
CA GLY A 47 12.26 -6.40 -0.26
C GLY A 47 10.88 -6.96 -0.62
N ILE A 48 9.81 -6.27 -0.26
CA ILE A 48 8.43 -6.69 -0.58
C ILE A 48 8.21 -6.68 -2.10
N VAL A 49 8.62 -5.61 -2.80
CA VAL A 49 8.54 -5.54 -4.26
C VAL A 49 9.35 -6.66 -4.90
N GLY A 50 10.60 -6.88 -4.42
CA GLY A 50 11.48 -7.94 -4.89
C GLY A 50 10.90 -9.35 -4.74
N ALA A 51 10.15 -9.60 -3.66
CA ALA A 51 9.49 -10.88 -3.43
C ALA A 51 8.26 -11.09 -4.37
N VAL A 52 7.46 -10.05 -4.59
CA VAL A 52 6.17 -10.17 -5.28
C VAL A 52 6.30 -9.94 -6.79
N GLN A 53 6.98 -8.87 -7.21
CA GLN A 53 6.99 -8.41 -8.60
C GLN A 53 7.49 -9.45 -9.61
N PRO A 54 8.58 -10.23 -9.37
CA PRO A 54 9.10 -11.17 -10.35
C PRO A 54 8.11 -12.27 -10.78
N ARG A 55 7.20 -12.64 -9.88
CA ARG A 55 6.21 -13.71 -10.13
C ARG A 55 4.87 -13.18 -10.63
N PHE A 56 4.49 -11.96 -10.26
CA PHE A 56 3.15 -11.44 -10.47
C PHE A 56 3.06 -10.31 -11.50
N GLN A 57 4.08 -9.45 -11.66
CA GLN A 57 4.05 -8.35 -12.64
C GLN A 57 4.35 -8.82 -14.07
N ARG A 58 3.56 -9.77 -14.56
CA ARG A 58 3.63 -10.31 -15.91
C ARG A 58 2.25 -10.70 -16.43
N LYS A 59 2.14 -11.01 -17.71
CA LYS A 59 0.89 -11.52 -18.27
C LYS A 59 0.58 -12.89 -17.64
N PRO A 60 -0.69 -13.21 -17.35
CA PRO A 60 -1.09 -14.56 -16.95
C PRO A 60 -0.61 -15.60 -17.97
N GLY A 61 -0.17 -16.77 -17.49
CA GLY A 61 0.24 -17.87 -18.37
C GLY A 61 1.60 -17.68 -19.08
N SER A 62 2.40 -16.68 -18.73
CA SER A 62 3.73 -16.45 -19.33
C SER A 62 4.86 -17.39 -18.84
N GLY A 63 4.56 -18.48 -18.17
CA GLY A 63 5.47 -19.61 -17.89
C GLY A 63 6.30 -19.55 -16.61
N HIS A 64 6.42 -18.41 -15.92
CA HIS A 64 7.30 -18.24 -14.76
C HIS A 64 6.59 -17.72 -13.50
N GLY A 65 5.33 -18.10 -13.31
CA GLY A 65 4.49 -17.68 -12.18
C GLY A 65 3.08 -17.31 -12.63
N PRO A 66 2.17 -17.03 -11.68
CA PRO A 66 0.76 -16.76 -12.01
C PRO A 66 0.57 -15.48 -12.84
N GLY A 67 1.43 -14.49 -12.69
CA GLY A 67 1.26 -13.20 -13.37
C GLY A 67 0.00 -12.45 -12.92
N GLY A 68 -0.54 -11.63 -13.78
CA GLY A 68 -1.87 -11.03 -13.64
C GLY A 68 -1.94 -9.75 -12.82
N TRP A 69 -0.82 -9.11 -12.53
CA TRP A 69 -0.79 -7.88 -11.73
C TRP A 69 -0.02 -6.75 -12.41
N TRP A 70 -0.41 -5.52 -12.06
CA TRP A 70 0.38 -4.32 -12.16
C TRP A 70 0.77 -3.91 -10.76
N ILE A 71 2.06 -3.78 -10.48
CA ILE A 71 2.59 -3.40 -9.16
C ILE A 71 3.41 -2.12 -9.33
N ALA A 72 3.18 -1.16 -8.46
CA ALA A 72 3.88 0.12 -8.46
C ALA A 72 4.14 0.59 -7.02
N THR A 73 5.00 1.59 -6.86
CA THR A 73 5.34 2.21 -5.58
C THR A 73 5.08 3.71 -5.63
N GLU A 74 4.67 4.30 -4.52
CA GLU A 74 4.54 5.75 -4.35
C GLU A 74 3.61 6.43 -5.39
N VAL A 75 2.57 5.74 -5.83
CA VAL A 75 1.61 6.26 -6.82
C VAL A 75 0.50 7.04 -6.13
N GLU A 76 0.24 8.25 -6.59
CA GLU A 76 -0.95 9.00 -6.17
C GLU A 76 -2.22 8.34 -6.68
N ILE A 77 -3.16 8.07 -5.79
CA ILE A 77 -4.44 7.43 -6.11
C ILE A 77 -5.58 8.30 -5.62
N LEU A 78 -6.48 8.67 -6.50
CA LEU A 78 -7.74 9.30 -6.16
C LEU A 78 -8.78 8.21 -5.85
N LEU A 79 -9.20 8.14 -4.61
CA LEU A 79 -10.23 7.24 -4.14
C LEU A 79 -11.63 7.79 -4.46
N GLU A 80 -12.62 6.91 -4.62
CA GLU A 80 -14.00 7.28 -4.98
C GLU A 80 -14.66 8.26 -3.99
N ILE A 81 -14.20 8.28 -2.75
CA ILE A 81 -14.69 9.18 -1.69
C ILE A 81 -14.06 10.58 -1.72
N GLY A 82 -13.18 10.85 -2.68
CA GLY A 82 -12.54 12.16 -2.86
C GLY A 82 -11.24 12.35 -2.11
N ASP A 83 -10.73 11.34 -1.42
CA ASP A 83 -9.42 11.36 -0.81
C ASP A 83 -8.33 10.97 -1.81
N ILE A 84 -7.13 11.51 -1.65
CA ILE A 84 -5.95 11.16 -2.46
C ILE A 84 -4.89 10.60 -1.53
N VAL A 85 -4.50 9.36 -1.79
CA VAL A 85 -3.48 8.64 -1.02
C VAL A 85 -2.27 8.31 -1.87
N ARG A 86 -1.15 8.07 -1.21
CA ARG A 86 0.10 7.62 -1.84
C ARG A 86 0.65 6.42 -1.07
N PRO A 87 0.11 5.22 -1.29
CA PRO A 87 0.60 4.01 -0.63
C PRO A 87 2.06 3.72 -0.98
N ASP A 88 2.80 3.10 -0.07
CA ASP A 88 4.18 2.69 -0.32
C ASP A 88 4.26 1.69 -1.46
N ILE A 89 3.35 0.69 -1.48
CA ILE A 89 3.25 -0.26 -2.59
C ILE A 89 1.76 -0.46 -2.91
N VAL A 90 1.46 -0.60 -4.20
CA VAL A 90 0.10 -0.76 -4.69
C VAL A 90 0.05 -1.76 -5.83
N GLY A 91 -1.06 -2.49 -5.95
CA GLY A 91 -1.27 -3.46 -7.00
C GLY A 91 -2.69 -3.47 -7.56
N TRP A 92 -2.79 -3.66 -8.87
CA TRP A 92 -4.04 -3.85 -9.61
C TRP A 92 -4.03 -5.18 -10.33
N ARG A 93 -5.12 -5.91 -10.26
CA ARG A 93 -5.30 -7.11 -11.08
C ARG A 93 -5.53 -6.73 -12.54
N ARG A 94 -4.83 -7.37 -13.45
CA ARG A 94 -5.00 -7.12 -14.90
C ARG A 94 -6.36 -7.54 -15.42
N GLU A 95 -7.08 -8.40 -14.72
CA GLU A 95 -8.47 -8.73 -15.04
C GLU A 95 -9.42 -7.56 -14.78
N HIS A 96 -9.14 -6.70 -13.78
CA HIS A 96 -9.88 -5.47 -13.50
C HIS A 96 -9.35 -4.27 -14.28
N CYS A 97 -8.09 -4.31 -14.67
CA CYS A 97 -7.40 -3.25 -15.39
C CYS A 97 -6.44 -3.86 -16.43
N PRO A 98 -6.92 -4.18 -17.65
CA PRO A 98 -6.10 -4.81 -18.69
C PRO A 98 -4.88 -3.96 -19.09
N GLU A 99 -5.02 -2.64 -19.10
CA GLU A 99 -3.95 -1.70 -19.36
C GLU A 99 -3.25 -1.26 -18.07
N ARG A 100 -1.98 -0.86 -18.18
CA ARG A 100 -1.24 -0.35 -17.02
C ARG A 100 -1.91 0.92 -16.51
N PRO A 101 -2.23 1.01 -15.21
CA PRO A 101 -2.76 2.23 -14.62
C PRO A 101 -1.84 3.42 -14.89
N ALA A 102 -2.42 4.53 -15.30
CA ALA A 102 -1.72 5.75 -15.66
C ALA A 102 -2.45 6.98 -15.12
N GLY A 103 -1.74 8.10 -15.08
CA GLY A 103 -2.26 9.38 -14.58
C GLY A 103 -1.67 9.75 -13.22
N ARG A 104 -1.92 11.00 -12.84
CA ARG A 104 -1.46 11.55 -11.56
C ARG A 104 -2.48 12.58 -11.05
N PRO A 105 -3.40 12.15 -10.17
CA PRO A 105 -3.53 10.81 -9.56
C PRO A 105 -4.12 9.73 -10.51
N VAL A 106 -3.82 8.47 -10.23
CA VAL A 106 -4.52 7.33 -10.82
C VAL A 106 -5.94 7.28 -10.27
N LYS A 107 -6.95 7.13 -11.13
CA LYS A 107 -8.38 7.14 -10.74
C LYS A 107 -8.99 5.73 -10.70
N LEU A 108 -8.17 4.73 -10.51
CA LEU A 108 -8.58 3.34 -10.47
C LEU A 108 -8.32 2.77 -9.07
N ARG A 109 -9.36 2.20 -8.46
CA ARG A 109 -9.24 1.54 -7.16
C ARG A 109 -8.26 0.37 -7.25
N PRO A 110 -7.24 0.29 -6.38
CA PRO A 110 -6.35 -0.86 -6.33
C PRO A 110 -7.01 -2.10 -5.74
N ASP A 111 -6.46 -3.27 -6.07
CA ASP A 111 -6.84 -4.55 -5.49
C ASP A 111 -6.00 -4.91 -4.26
N TRP A 112 -4.82 -4.33 -4.14
CA TRP A 112 -3.89 -4.54 -3.04
C TRP A 112 -3.12 -3.27 -2.72
N ILE A 113 -2.97 -2.99 -1.43
CA ILE A 113 -2.13 -1.93 -0.89
C ILE A 113 -1.23 -2.55 0.18
N CYS A 114 0.02 -2.07 0.25
CA CYS A 114 0.91 -2.33 1.36
C CYS A 114 1.48 -1.02 1.88
N GLU A 115 1.38 -0.81 3.19
CA GLU A 115 2.04 0.28 3.90
C GLU A 115 3.17 -0.28 4.74
N VAL A 116 4.32 0.37 4.66
CA VAL A 116 5.48 0.10 5.50
C VAL A 116 5.43 1.07 6.67
N ILE A 117 5.20 0.55 7.86
CA ILE A 117 4.96 1.37 9.05
C ILE A 117 6.24 2.14 9.42
N SER A 118 6.13 3.45 9.54
CA SER A 118 7.17 4.31 10.10
C SER A 118 6.85 4.66 11.57
N PRO A 119 7.86 4.88 12.44
CA PRO A 119 7.61 5.27 13.82
C PRO A 119 6.81 6.56 13.98
N SER A 120 6.98 7.51 13.06
CA SER A 120 6.29 8.81 13.05
C SER A 120 4.82 8.71 12.64
N ASN A 121 4.46 7.75 11.77
CA ASN A 121 3.14 7.63 11.14
C ASN A 121 2.35 6.38 11.54
N ALA A 122 2.85 5.58 12.49
CA ALA A 122 2.21 4.33 12.88
C ALA A 122 0.70 4.46 13.19
N PRO A 123 0.19 5.46 13.94
CA PRO A 123 -1.25 5.63 14.15
C PRO A 123 -2.01 5.93 12.85
N HIS A 124 -1.44 6.76 11.98
CA HIS A 124 -2.06 7.13 10.71
C HIS A 124 -2.19 5.91 9.78
N ASP A 125 -1.12 5.13 9.61
CA ASP A 125 -1.14 3.93 8.77
C ASP A 125 -2.01 2.80 9.34
N THR A 126 -2.05 2.66 10.67
CA THR A 126 -2.74 1.54 11.31
C THR A 126 -4.20 1.82 11.68
N ILE A 127 -4.61 3.09 11.80
CA ILE A 127 -5.97 3.47 12.20
C ILE A 127 -6.66 4.22 11.07
N ASP A 128 -6.13 5.38 10.66
CA ASP A 128 -6.83 6.25 9.71
C ASP A 128 -6.91 5.62 8.33
N LYS A 129 -5.79 5.12 7.79
CA LYS A 129 -5.74 4.44 6.48
C LYS A 129 -6.50 3.11 6.50
N LEU A 130 -6.51 2.39 7.63
CA LEU A 130 -7.31 1.16 7.75
C LEU A 130 -8.80 1.44 7.53
N TRP A 131 -9.35 2.48 8.17
CA TRP A 131 -10.72 2.90 7.96
C TRP A 131 -10.96 3.43 6.55
N LEU A 132 -10.04 4.22 6.02
CA LEU A 132 -10.11 4.79 4.69
C LEU A 132 -10.18 3.69 3.62
N TYR A 133 -9.24 2.75 3.65
CA TYR A 133 -9.19 1.64 2.70
C TYR A 133 -10.35 0.67 2.84
N HIS A 134 -10.85 0.47 4.06
CA HIS A 134 -12.06 -0.33 4.29
C HIS A 134 -13.29 0.31 3.63
N ARG A 135 -13.49 1.62 3.75
CA ARG A 135 -14.63 2.35 3.17
C ARG A 135 -14.69 2.25 1.66
N VAL A 136 -13.55 2.18 0.99
CA VAL A 136 -13.46 2.03 -0.48
C VAL A 136 -13.28 0.59 -0.92
N ALA A 137 -13.44 -0.35 0.02
CA ALA A 137 -13.39 -1.80 -0.21
C ALA A 137 -12.12 -2.27 -0.92
N ILE A 138 -10.94 -1.82 -0.46
CA ILE A 138 -9.65 -2.38 -0.92
C ILE A 138 -9.57 -3.84 -0.48
N PRO A 139 -9.50 -4.83 -1.41
CA PRO A 139 -9.63 -6.23 -1.07
C PRO A 139 -8.53 -6.76 -0.14
N TYR A 140 -7.28 -6.32 -0.35
CA TYR A 140 -6.12 -6.80 0.42
C TYR A 140 -5.30 -5.62 0.92
N TYR A 141 -5.01 -5.62 2.21
CA TYR A 141 -4.20 -4.59 2.84
C TYR A 141 -3.10 -5.25 3.67
N TRP A 142 -1.84 -4.90 3.39
CA TRP A 142 -0.69 -5.35 4.14
C TRP A 142 -0.13 -4.23 4.99
N LEU A 143 0.25 -4.58 6.21
CA LEU A 143 1.02 -3.74 7.11
C LEU A 143 2.36 -4.43 7.37
N ALA A 144 3.45 -3.81 6.95
CA ALA A 144 4.81 -4.28 7.15
C ALA A 144 5.50 -3.38 8.18
N ASP A 145 5.89 -3.93 9.32
CA ASP A 145 6.59 -3.19 10.38
C ASP A 145 8.07 -3.57 10.41
N PRO A 146 8.98 -2.69 9.94
CA PRO A 146 10.43 -2.98 9.91
C PRO A 146 11.04 -3.09 11.32
N ARG A 147 10.46 -2.44 12.33
CA ARG A 147 11.01 -2.44 13.71
C ARG A 147 11.01 -3.83 14.32
N ASP A 148 9.90 -4.53 14.14
CA ASP A 148 9.70 -5.87 14.68
C ASP A 148 9.85 -6.96 13.61
N ALA A 149 10.14 -6.57 12.35
CA ALA A 149 10.14 -7.43 11.18
C ALA A 149 8.86 -8.30 11.12
N THR A 150 7.71 -7.65 11.17
CA THR A 150 6.41 -8.33 11.14
C THR A 150 5.61 -7.96 9.89
N LEU A 151 4.88 -8.94 9.36
CA LEU A 151 3.92 -8.77 8.29
C LEU A 151 2.52 -9.10 8.80
N THR A 152 1.58 -8.16 8.67
CA THR A 152 0.16 -8.39 8.90
C THR A 152 -0.59 -8.29 7.58
N VAL A 153 -1.33 -9.32 7.22
CA VAL A 153 -2.18 -9.39 6.02
C VAL A 153 -3.64 -9.29 6.43
N LEU A 154 -4.31 -8.30 5.88
CA LEU A 154 -5.70 -8.01 6.14
C LEU A 154 -6.51 -8.22 4.86
N ARG A 155 -7.66 -8.87 4.98
CA ARG A 155 -8.63 -9.06 3.90
C ARG A 155 -9.90 -8.30 4.22
N TRP A 156 -10.41 -7.60 3.24
CA TRP A 156 -11.66 -6.86 3.36
C TRP A 156 -12.87 -7.78 3.59
N SER A 157 -13.76 -7.35 4.44
CA SER A 157 -15.09 -7.93 4.66
C SER A 157 -16.07 -6.76 4.89
N SER A 158 -17.36 -6.97 4.71
CA SER A 158 -18.40 -5.96 4.97
C SER A 158 -18.35 -5.40 6.39
N ASP A 159 -17.93 -6.19 7.35
CA ASP A 159 -17.93 -5.86 8.77
C ASP A 159 -16.60 -5.27 9.27
N GLY A 160 -15.59 -5.19 8.39
CA GLY A 160 -14.25 -4.71 8.70
C GLY A 160 -13.16 -5.58 8.06
N TYR A 161 -11.92 -5.18 8.22
CA TYR A 161 -10.80 -6.01 7.82
C TYR A 161 -10.63 -7.22 8.74
N VAL A 162 -10.46 -8.40 8.14
CA VAL A 162 -10.15 -9.64 8.85
C VAL A 162 -8.68 -9.94 8.72
N THR A 163 -7.98 -10.14 9.84
CA THR A 163 -6.59 -10.58 9.83
C THR A 163 -6.50 -12.01 9.31
N ARG A 164 -5.83 -12.20 8.17
CA ARG A 164 -5.59 -13.49 7.52
C ARG A 164 -4.26 -14.10 7.91
N LEU A 165 -3.29 -13.23 8.19
CA LEU A 165 -1.94 -13.60 8.58
C LEU A 165 -1.36 -12.52 9.50
N ARG A 166 -0.63 -12.94 10.51
CA ARG A 166 0.34 -12.12 11.23
C ARG A 166 1.54 -12.98 11.52
N ALA A 167 2.70 -12.58 11.02
CA ALA A 167 3.90 -13.39 11.10
C ALA A 167 5.13 -12.50 11.38
N GLY A 168 6.10 -13.08 12.07
CA GLY A 168 7.35 -12.43 12.44
C GLY A 168 8.53 -12.94 11.61
N ARG A 169 9.70 -12.35 11.87
CA ARG A 169 10.96 -12.47 11.14
C ARG A 169 11.31 -13.89 10.66
N ALA A 170 11.20 -14.90 11.53
CA ALA A 170 11.64 -16.28 11.23
C ALA A 170 10.55 -17.14 10.58
N GLU A 171 9.36 -16.61 10.37
CA GLU A 171 8.25 -17.39 9.84
C GLU A 171 8.24 -17.38 8.32
N VAL A 172 7.96 -18.56 7.74
CA VAL A 172 7.80 -18.75 6.30
C VAL A 172 6.31 -18.78 5.98
N VAL A 173 5.87 -17.91 5.09
CA VAL A 173 4.45 -17.67 4.83
C VAL A 173 4.11 -17.62 3.35
N ARG A 174 2.81 -17.77 3.06
CA ARG A 174 2.19 -17.60 1.73
C ARG A 174 1.09 -16.53 1.84
N PRO A 175 1.45 -15.25 1.77
CA PRO A 175 0.51 -14.17 2.09
C PRO A 175 -0.49 -13.91 0.95
N GLU A 176 -1.79 -13.79 1.28
CA GLU A 176 -2.83 -13.34 0.34
C GLU A 176 -2.54 -11.90 -0.14
N PRO A 177 -2.72 -11.57 -1.44
CA PRO A 177 -3.23 -12.40 -2.54
C PRO A 177 -2.12 -13.08 -3.35
N PHE A 178 -0.94 -13.28 -2.77
CA PHE A 178 0.26 -13.76 -3.47
C PHE A 178 0.70 -15.15 -2.96
N GLU A 179 -0.24 -16.03 -2.65
CA GLU A 179 0.01 -17.36 -2.04
C GLU A 179 0.87 -18.29 -2.90
N ALA A 180 1.05 -17.95 -4.17
CA ALA A 180 1.94 -18.69 -5.07
C ALA A 180 3.43 -18.50 -4.78
N ILE A 181 3.79 -17.53 -3.92
CA ILE A 181 5.13 -17.41 -3.37
C ILE A 181 5.17 -17.89 -1.93
N GLU A 182 6.31 -18.44 -1.55
CA GLU A 182 6.68 -18.72 -0.17
C GLU A 182 7.81 -17.77 0.18
N VAL A 183 7.65 -17.07 1.30
CA VAL A 183 8.61 -16.04 1.70
C VAL A 183 8.88 -16.13 3.20
N MET A 184 10.13 -16.13 3.59
CA MET A 184 10.52 -15.90 4.98
C MET A 184 10.36 -14.41 5.28
N VAL A 185 9.59 -14.08 6.31
CA VAL A 185 9.21 -12.68 6.60
C VAL A 185 10.43 -11.77 6.75
N GLY A 186 11.51 -12.24 7.39
CA GLY A 186 12.74 -11.47 7.56
C GLY A 186 13.37 -10.99 6.24
N THR A 187 13.23 -11.76 5.16
CA THR A 187 13.78 -11.36 3.84
C THR A 187 13.07 -10.14 3.25
N LEU A 188 11.84 -9.87 3.66
CA LEU A 188 11.13 -8.64 3.28
C LEU A 188 11.75 -7.39 3.91
N PHE A 189 12.53 -7.55 4.95
CA PHE A 189 13.17 -6.48 5.71
C PHE A 189 14.70 -6.46 5.57
N GLY A 190 15.24 -7.24 4.61
CA GLY A 190 16.65 -7.23 4.26
C GLY A 190 17.50 -8.31 4.90
N ASP A 191 16.88 -9.33 5.53
CA ASP A 191 17.64 -10.53 5.96
C ASP A 191 18.06 -11.35 4.75
N ASP A 192 19.20 -12.03 4.87
CA ASP A 192 19.65 -13.01 3.87
C ASP A 192 18.69 -14.20 3.83
N PRO A 193 18.39 -14.75 2.64
CA PRO A 193 17.65 -16.00 2.55
C PRO A 193 18.41 -17.12 3.25
N VAL A 194 17.70 -17.96 3.99
CA VAL A 194 18.29 -19.17 4.59
C VAL A 194 18.66 -20.13 3.46
N GLU A 195 19.92 -20.56 3.43
CA GLU A 195 20.44 -21.58 2.49
C GLU A 195 19.78 -22.94 2.73
#